data_8b70d7f302e7f17707116df64594e681
#
_entry.id   8b70d7f302e7f17707116df64594e681
#
_cell.length_a   1.000
_cell.length_b   1.000
_cell.length_c   1.000
_cell.angle_alpha   90.00
_cell.angle_beta   90.00
_cell.angle_gamma   90.00
#
_symmetry.space_group_name_H-M   'P 1'
#
loop_
_entity.id
_entity.type
_entity.pdbx_description
1 polymer ?
#
loop_
_entity_poly.entity_id
_entity_poly.type
_entity_poly.pdbx_seq_one_letter_code
_entity_poly.pdbx_strand_id
1 'polypeptide(L)'
;MTRGAFGLMCVRTILGWLLVAALMSGCAGPGQPTISPDLGETRVAPSARVLLTVEPTVTLMAIASTASTPTATLWPTATSTAIATLLPTATPSPTASPTCTPGPTPDGVARTLRVPILMYHYISSPPADADVYRRDLSVTPAQFENHLKYLVDAGYHVITLDDLLYALAQGRELPTQPVILTFDDGYEDNFTNAFPLLRTYNMVGHFFVISDFVNQERPGYMTWSQIEEMAAAGQRFGSHSRDHPNLNGKSDDYLVWQALGGKEALAEHLGQHPHWISYPAGQYGDRTIAVYKSAGYWGGLTTQQGTTHTLDDIFELQRVRVRGSHTAEDLGRLLELDW
;
A
#
# COMPACT_ATOMS: atom_id res chain seq x y z
N MET A 1 -1.56 -44.89 47.77
CA MET A 1 -0.44 -45.84 47.80
C MET A 1 0.31 -45.70 46.48
N THR A 2 1.56 -45.31 46.62
CA THR A 2 2.77 -45.49 45.75
C THR A 2 2.69 -44.98 44.33
N ARG A 3 3.30 -43.82 43.99
CA ARG A 3 4.74 -43.49 43.83
C ARG A 3 5.41 -44.26 42.68
N GLY A 4 5.97 -43.50 41.77
CA GLY A 4 6.98 -43.93 40.80
C GLY A 4 7.31 -42.82 39.80
N ALA A 5 8.24 -41.95 40.19
CA ALA A 5 9.00 -41.03 39.32
C ALA A 5 10.25 -41.76 38.83
N PHE A 6 10.78 -41.35 37.67
CA PHE A 6 12.20 -41.38 37.22
C PHE A 6 12.18 -40.84 35.79
N GLY A 7 12.80 -39.85 35.37
CA GLY A 7 14.10 -39.28 35.78
C GLY A 7 15.19 -39.56 34.74
N LEU A 8 15.59 -38.48 34.12
CA LEU A 8 16.98 -38.10 33.74
C LEU A 8 17.66 -38.74 32.54
N MET A 9 18.28 -37.89 31.83
CA MET A 9 19.66 -37.64 31.35
C MET A 9 19.83 -37.79 29.84
N CYS A 10 20.08 -36.70 29.09
CA CYS A 10 21.33 -35.96 28.96
C CYS A 10 22.52 -36.85 28.53
N VAL A 11 23.13 -36.56 27.37
CA VAL A 11 24.57 -36.51 27.07
C VAL A 11 24.76 -36.36 25.54
N ARG A 12 25.15 -35.19 25.07
CA ARG A 12 26.42 -34.79 24.40
C ARG A 12 27.12 -35.88 23.60
N THR A 13 27.33 -35.61 22.31
CA THR A 13 28.67 -35.87 21.73
C THR A 13 28.97 -34.87 20.60
N ILE A 14 30.13 -34.27 20.71
CA ILE A 14 30.83 -33.35 19.82
C ILE A 14 31.76 -34.19 18.95
N LEU A 15 32.15 -33.66 17.82
CA LEU A 15 33.32 -33.89 16.99
C LEU A 15 33.12 -34.63 15.67
N GLY A 16 33.62 -33.97 14.65
CA GLY A 16 34.00 -34.60 13.39
C GLY A 16 34.25 -33.62 12.25
N TRP A 17 35.35 -32.86 12.35
CA TRP A 17 35.94 -32.15 11.21
C TRP A 17 36.47 -33.15 10.18
N LEU A 18 36.22 -32.95 8.90
CA LEU A 18 37.12 -33.40 7.83
C LEU A 18 37.08 -32.42 6.65
N LEU A 19 38.19 -31.70 6.53
CA LEU A 19 38.67 -31.01 5.35
C LEU A 19 38.89 -32.02 4.21
N VAL A 20 38.39 -31.77 3.01
CA VAL A 20 38.96 -32.33 1.78
C VAL A 20 39.18 -31.18 0.81
N ALA A 21 40.41 -30.77 0.68
CA ALA A 21 40.93 -30.00 -0.44
C ALA A 21 41.24 -30.95 -1.58
N ALA A 22 40.68 -30.73 -2.75
CA ALA A 22 41.14 -31.36 -3.99
C ALA A 22 41.42 -30.29 -5.04
N LEU A 23 42.67 -30.11 -5.31
CA LEU A 23 43.26 -29.51 -6.50
C LEU A 23 42.86 -30.31 -7.74
N MET A 24 42.46 -29.66 -8.81
CA MET A 24 42.75 -30.07 -10.20
C MET A 24 42.65 -28.87 -11.15
N SER A 25 43.77 -28.45 -11.59
CA SER A 25 44.30 -28.22 -12.94
C SER A 25 43.34 -27.94 -14.08
N GLY A 26 43.66 -26.86 -14.74
CA GLY A 26 43.21 -26.23 -15.92
C GLY A 26 42.97 -27.07 -17.20
N CYS A 27 42.14 -26.49 -18.03
CA CYS A 27 42.28 -26.59 -19.49
C CYS A 27 41.81 -25.28 -20.09
N ALA A 28 42.69 -24.65 -20.80
CA ALA A 28 42.47 -23.46 -21.60
C ALA A 28 41.78 -23.86 -22.93
N GLY A 29 40.77 -23.09 -23.35
CA GLY A 29 40.17 -23.13 -24.66
C GLY A 29 39.82 -21.71 -25.15
N PRO A 30 39.83 -21.42 -26.43
CA PRO A 30 40.23 -20.13 -26.95
C PRO A 30 39.11 -19.16 -27.29
N GLY A 31 39.43 -17.88 -27.14
CA GLY A 31 38.94 -16.82 -28.04
C GLY A 31 37.55 -16.24 -27.80
N GLN A 32 37.47 -15.23 -26.92
CA GLN A 32 36.41 -14.22 -27.03
C GLN A 32 36.98 -12.97 -27.69
N PRO A 33 36.29 -12.35 -28.66
CA PRO A 33 36.69 -11.07 -29.18
C PRO A 33 36.34 -9.96 -28.22
N THR A 34 37.34 -9.21 -27.79
CA THR A 34 37.21 -7.95 -27.07
C THR A 34 36.62 -6.89 -27.98
N ILE A 35 35.42 -6.42 -27.68
CA ILE A 35 34.88 -5.18 -28.27
C ILE A 35 35.16 -4.08 -27.26
N SER A 36 36.07 -3.17 -27.57
CA SER A 36 36.27 -1.91 -26.88
C SER A 36 35.13 -0.96 -27.24
N PRO A 37 34.48 -0.31 -26.28
CA PRO A 37 33.63 0.84 -26.62
C PRO A 37 34.49 2.07 -26.76
N ASP A 38 34.51 2.61 -27.99
CA ASP A 38 35.02 3.92 -28.33
C ASP A 38 34.21 5.00 -27.61
N LEU A 39 34.83 5.69 -26.65
CA LEU A 39 34.25 6.83 -25.94
C LEU A 39 34.45 8.08 -26.82
N GLY A 40 33.50 8.33 -27.70
CA GLY A 40 33.35 9.63 -28.38
C GLY A 40 32.84 10.67 -27.36
N GLU A 41 33.74 11.41 -26.74
CA GLU A 41 33.39 12.63 -25.97
C GLU A 41 32.83 13.71 -26.90
N THR A 42 31.52 13.87 -26.88
CA THR A 42 30.89 15.09 -27.44
C THR A 42 30.73 16.09 -26.29
N ARG A 43 31.64 17.04 -26.24
CA ARG A 43 31.53 18.21 -25.35
C ARG A 43 30.32 19.06 -25.77
N VAL A 44 29.28 19.08 -24.98
CA VAL A 44 28.19 20.05 -25.06
C VAL A 44 28.58 21.26 -24.22
N ALA A 45 28.68 22.41 -24.85
CA ALA A 45 28.94 23.70 -24.20
C ALA A 45 27.77 24.09 -23.26
N PRO A 46 28.02 24.79 -22.14
CA PRO A 46 26.95 25.22 -21.23
C PRO A 46 26.14 26.36 -21.84
N SER A 47 24.85 26.13 -22.05
CA SER A 47 23.88 27.17 -22.39
C SER A 47 23.72 28.13 -21.22
N ALA A 48 23.91 29.42 -21.50
CA ALA A 48 23.75 30.53 -20.58
C ALA A 48 22.30 30.60 -20.05
N ARG A 49 22.13 30.54 -18.74
CA ARG A 49 20.90 30.88 -18.04
C ARG A 49 20.69 32.37 -18.16
N VAL A 50 19.67 32.81 -18.88
CA VAL A 50 19.13 34.15 -18.81
C VAL A 50 18.26 34.24 -17.54
N LEU A 51 18.74 34.91 -16.53
CA LEU A 51 17.94 35.35 -15.40
C LEU A 51 17.06 36.53 -15.84
N LEU A 52 15.78 36.30 -16.00
CA LEU A 52 14.78 37.36 -16.07
C LEU A 52 14.40 37.76 -14.64
N THR A 53 15.00 38.83 -14.14
CA THR A 53 14.52 39.50 -12.92
C THR A 53 13.29 40.32 -13.30
N VAL A 54 12.13 39.94 -12.81
CA VAL A 54 10.91 40.74 -12.85
C VAL A 54 10.84 41.55 -11.55
N GLU A 55 11.12 42.84 -11.61
CA GLU A 55 10.83 43.73 -10.50
C GLU A 55 9.34 44.11 -10.50
N PRO A 56 8.66 44.12 -9.34
CA PRO A 56 7.29 44.59 -9.26
C PRO A 56 7.32 46.13 -9.16
N THR A 57 6.87 46.81 -10.19
CA THR A 57 6.62 48.24 -10.17
C THR A 57 5.34 48.53 -9.38
N VAL A 58 5.50 49.05 -8.16
CA VAL A 58 4.38 49.57 -7.36
C VAL A 58 4.08 51.02 -7.83
N THR A 59 2.97 51.19 -8.54
CA THR A 59 2.46 52.52 -8.88
C THR A 59 1.61 53.06 -7.72
N LEU A 60 2.15 53.98 -6.96
CA LEU A 60 1.40 54.76 -5.96
C LEU A 60 0.56 55.81 -6.67
N MET A 61 -0.76 55.68 -6.68
CA MET A 61 -1.68 56.77 -7.01
C MET A 61 -1.97 57.57 -5.76
N ALA A 62 -1.49 58.83 -5.76
CA ALA A 62 -1.84 59.80 -4.75
C ALA A 62 -3.24 60.39 -5.05
N ILE A 63 -4.18 60.19 -4.15
CA ILE A 63 -5.49 60.84 -4.16
C ILE A 63 -5.41 62.04 -3.20
N ALA A 64 -5.51 63.24 -3.74
CA ALA A 64 -5.60 64.47 -2.97
C ALA A 64 -6.94 64.54 -2.21
N SER A 65 -6.89 64.64 -0.90
CA SER A 65 -8.05 64.87 -0.04
C SER A 65 -8.17 66.34 0.26
N THR A 66 -9.26 67.01 -0.13
CA THR A 66 -9.67 68.32 0.32
C THR A 66 -10.39 68.20 1.65
N ALA A 67 -9.90 68.94 2.63
CA ALA A 67 -10.48 69.05 3.95
C ALA A 67 -11.79 69.81 3.96
N SER A 68 -12.75 69.36 4.70
CA SER A 68 -13.86 70.13 5.25
C SER A 68 -14.18 69.64 6.64
N THR A 69 -13.96 70.48 7.63
CA THR A 69 -14.28 70.24 9.03
C THR A 69 -15.74 70.57 9.30
N PRO A 70 -16.49 69.72 10.01
CA PRO A 70 -17.52 70.22 10.89
C PRO A 70 -17.27 69.84 12.35
N THR A 71 -17.39 70.79 13.21
CA THR A 71 -17.43 70.69 14.66
C THR A 71 -18.61 69.84 15.10
N ALA A 72 -18.35 68.78 15.80
CA ALA A 72 -19.41 67.90 16.41
C ALA A 72 -19.25 67.92 17.93
N THR A 73 -20.28 68.23 18.58
CA THR A 73 -20.56 68.30 20.01
C THR A 73 -20.51 66.90 20.62
N LEU A 74 -19.71 66.76 21.69
CA LEU A 74 -19.59 65.50 22.44
C LEU A 74 -20.80 65.28 23.33
N TRP A 75 -21.48 64.15 23.12
CA TRP A 75 -22.34 63.49 24.12
C TRP A 75 -21.65 62.24 24.59
N PRO A 76 -21.61 61.92 25.90
CA PRO A 76 -21.03 60.70 26.40
C PRO A 76 -22.01 59.55 26.16
N THR A 77 -21.64 58.66 25.25
CA THR A 77 -22.35 57.38 25.05
C THR A 77 -21.87 56.40 26.12
N ALA A 78 -22.77 55.91 26.93
CA ALA A 78 -22.50 54.81 27.88
C ALA A 78 -22.16 53.55 27.10
N THR A 79 -20.89 53.12 27.19
CA THR A 79 -20.44 51.86 26.60
C THR A 79 -20.85 50.73 27.55
N SER A 80 -21.91 50.01 27.20
CA SER A 80 -22.22 48.75 27.86
C SER A 80 -21.22 47.69 27.41
N THR A 81 -20.26 47.35 28.26
CA THR A 81 -19.34 46.24 28.06
C THR A 81 -20.08 44.96 28.29
N ALA A 82 -20.53 44.32 27.19
CA ALA A 82 -21.02 42.96 27.28
C ALA A 82 -19.83 42.04 27.57
N ILE A 83 -19.80 41.46 28.77
CA ILE A 83 -18.88 40.42 29.14
C ILE A 83 -19.32 39.16 28.34
N ALA A 84 -18.60 38.84 27.29
CA ALA A 84 -18.78 37.55 26.59
C ALA A 84 -18.36 36.43 27.56
N THR A 85 -19.34 35.77 28.11
CA THR A 85 -19.12 34.52 28.85
C THR A 85 -18.56 33.48 27.85
N LEU A 86 -17.27 33.18 27.97
CA LEU A 86 -16.64 32.10 27.19
C LEU A 86 -17.31 30.80 27.63
N LEU A 87 -18.13 30.26 26.74
CA LEU A 87 -18.65 28.89 26.87
C LEU A 87 -17.42 27.94 26.96
N PRO A 88 -17.35 27.03 27.94
CA PRO A 88 -16.21 26.12 28.01
C PRO A 88 -16.14 25.32 26.71
N THR A 89 -15.03 25.46 26.00
CA THR A 89 -14.72 24.62 24.84
C THR A 89 -14.72 23.18 25.32
N ALA A 90 -15.60 22.37 24.74
CA ALA A 90 -15.64 20.93 25.04
C ALA A 90 -14.24 20.35 24.80
N THR A 91 -13.60 19.88 25.86
CA THR A 91 -12.36 19.11 25.74
C THR A 91 -12.65 17.90 24.87
N PRO A 92 -11.90 17.66 23.76
CA PRO A 92 -12.14 16.48 22.95
C PRO A 92 -12.02 15.25 23.86
N SER A 93 -13.05 14.41 23.84
CA SER A 93 -13.04 13.11 24.53
C SER A 93 -11.82 12.33 23.99
N PRO A 94 -11.04 11.67 24.85
CA PRO A 94 -9.91 10.87 24.36
C PRO A 94 -10.45 9.84 23.37
N THR A 95 -10.00 9.95 22.12
CA THR A 95 -10.25 8.93 21.10
C THR A 95 -9.68 7.62 21.63
N ALA A 96 -10.50 6.57 21.71
CA ALA A 96 -10.05 5.28 22.19
C ALA A 96 -8.83 4.85 21.35
N SER A 97 -7.74 4.48 22.02
CA SER A 97 -6.54 3.98 21.34
C SER A 97 -6.93 2.77 20.47
N PRO A 98 -6.53 2.72 19.20
CA PRO A 98 -6.90 1.62 18.32
C PRO A 98 -6.41 0.30 18.91
N THR A 99 -7.32 -0.67 18.99
CA THR A 99 -7.03 -1.98 19.57
C THR A 99 -6.38 -2.87 18.53
N CYS A 100 -5.19 -3.43 18.82
CA CYS A 100 -4.60 -4.49 18.00
C CYS A 100 -5.44 -5.77 18.16
N THR A 101 -6.18 -6.14 17.14
CA THR A 101 -6.88 -7.43 17.10
C THR A 101 -5.86 -8.51 16.72
N PRO A 102 -5.68 -9.57 17.54
CA PRO A 102 -4.83 -10.69 17.14
C PRO A 102 -5.46 -11.44 15.96
N GLY A 103 -4.62 -11.96 15.06
CA GLY A 103 -5.09 -12.84 13.97
C GLY A 103 -5.70 -14.15 14.50
N PRO A 104 -6.37 -14.91 13.62
CA PRO A 104 -6.97 -16.18 14.02
C PRO A 104 -5.90 -17.18 14.46
N THR A 105 -6.17 -17.91 15.55
CA THR A 105 -5.30 -19.00 15.98
C THR A 105 -5.52 -20.20 15.05
N PRO A 106 -4.46 -20.74 14.41
CA PRO A 106 -4.57 -21.89 13.56
C PRO A 106 -5.05 -23.13 14.33
N ASP A 107 -5.87 -23.94 13.68
CA ASP A 107 -6.38 -25.21 14.24
C ASP A 107 -5.42 -26.39 14.07
N GLY A 108 -4.26 -26.19 13.44
CA GLY A 108 -3.22 -27.18 13.21
C GLY A 108 -3.46 -28.05 11.97
N VAL A 109 -4.50 -27.79 11.19
CA VAL A 109 -4.76 -28.50 9.93
C VAL A 109 -4.13 -27.74 8.76
N ALA A 110 -3.20 -28.40 8.06
CA ALA A 110 -2.62 -27.83 6.85
C ALA A 110 -3.65 -27.77 5.71
N ARG A 111 -3.79 -26.59 5.09
CA ARG A 111 -4.71 -26.38 3.96
C ARG A 111 -3.99 -25.70 2.81
N THR A 112 -4.35 -26.08 1.61
CA THR A 112 -3.94 -25.40 0.38
C THR A 112 -5.22 -24.96 -0.34
N LEU A 113 -5.34 -23.67 -0.61
CA LEU A 113 -6.53 -23.09 -1.24
C LEU A 113 -6.13 -22.36 -2.52
N ARG A 114 -6.92 -22.56 -3.57
CA ARG A 114 -6.79 -21.80 -4.81
C ARG A 114 -7.76 -20.61 -4.76
N VAL A 115 -7.21 -19.42 -4.60
CA VAL A 115 -7.96 -18.16 -4.54
C VAL A 115 -7.17 -17.09 -5.32
N PRO A 116 -7.54 -16.78 -6.57
CA PRO A 116 -6.89 -15.70 -7.30
C PRO A 116 -7.01 -14.38 -6.54
N ILE A 117 -5.89 -13.67 -6.37
CA ILE A 117 -5.81 -12.32 -5.80
C ILE A 117 -5.42 -11.38 -6.93
N LEU A 118 -6.37 -10.62 -7.46
CA LEU A 118 -6.15 -9.70 -8.56
C LEU A 118 -5.42 -8.45 -8.10
N MET A 119 -4.37 -8.04 -8.81
CA MET A 119 -3.55 -6.87 -8.50
C MET A 119 -3.76 -5.78 -9.53
N TYR A 120 -4.51 -4.76 -9.14
CA TYR A 120 -4.72 -3.51 -9.89
C TYR A 120 -3.87 -2.38 -9.31
N HIS A 121 -3.71 -1.28 -10.08
CA HIS A 121 -3.09 -0.04 -9.65
C HIS A 121 -3.97 1.15 -10.08
N TYR A 122 -3.73 1.72 -11.26
CA TYR A 122 -4.55 2.81 -11.78
C TYR A 122 -5.85 2.31 -12.41
N ILE A 123 -6.95 2.95 -12.07
CA ILE A 123 -8.24 2.75 -12.75
C ILE A 123 -8.58 4.01 -13.56
N SER A 124 -7.71 4.32 -14.52
CA SER A 124 -7.84 5.49 -15.38
C SER A 124 -7.13 5.25 -16.72
N SER A 125 -7.48 6.04 -17.73
CA SER A 125 -6.72 6.08 -18.98
C SER A 125 -5.33 6.66 -18.70
N PRO A 126 -4.25 6.04 -19.22
CA PRO A 126 -2.92 6.60 -19.07
C PRO A 126 -2.81 7.93 -19.85
N PRO A 127 -2.05 8.93 -19.35
CA PRO A 127 -1.72 10.13 -20.10
C PRO A 127 -1.07 9.81 -21.47
N ALA A 128 -1.16 10.72 -22.43
CA ALA A 128 -0.61 10.49 -23.76
C ALA A 128 0.92 10.27 -23.76
N ASP A 129 1.61 10.94 -22.84
CA ASP A 129 3.06 10.87 -22.61
C ASP A 129 3.47 9.81 -21.58
N ALA A 130 2.54 8.98 -21.11
CA ALA A 130 2.82 7.92 -20.15
C ALA A 130 3.93 6.99 -20.62
N ASP A 131 4.80 6.58 -19.72
CA ASP A 131 5.80 5.55 -19.98
C ASP A 131 5.17 4.15 -20.07
N VAL A 132 6.01 3.15 -20.36
CA VAL A 132 5.55 1.76 -20.52
C VAL A 132 4.95 1.20 -19.22
N TYR A 133 5.50 1.56 -18.06
CA TYR A 133 5.02 1.08 -16.76
C TYR A 133 3.66 1.68 -16.42
N ARG A 134 3.52 3.00 -16.59
CA ARG A 134 2.23 3.69 -16.36
C ARG A 134 1.13 3.12 -17.26
N ARG A 135 1.43 2.80 -18.52
CA ARG A 135 0.47 2.17 -19.45
C ARG A 135 0.12 0.76 -19.03
N ASP A 136 1.12 -0.04 -18.63
CA ASP A 136 0.91 -1.42 -18.19
C ASP A 136 0.05 -1.52 -16.94
N LEU A 137 0.21 -0.56 -16.02
CA LEU A 137 -0.53 -0.50 -14.74
C LEU A 137 -1.90 0.18 -14.84
N SER A 138 -2.29 0.71 -16.01
CA SER A 138 -3.53 1.48 -16.17
C SER A 138 -4.63 0.65 -16.82
N VAL A 139 -5.63 0.30 -16.04
CA VAL A 139 -6.88 -0.27 -16.52
C VAL A 139 -7.89 0.86 -16.63
N THR A 140 -8.48 1.07 -17.81
CA THR A 140 -9.50 2.13 -17.95
C THR A 140 -10.77 1.79 -17.15
N PRO A 141 -11.59 2.78 -16.73
CA PRO A 141 -12.83 2.51 -16.00
C PRO A 141 -13.76 1.54 -16.75
N ALA A 142 -13.87 1.69 -18.07
CA ALA A 142 -14.68 0.79 -18.90
C ALA A 142 -14.15 -0.65 -18.94
N GLN A 143 -12.80 -0.83 -19.00
CA GLN A 143 -12.22 -2.15 -18.90
C GLN A 143 -12.43 -2.76 -17.51
N PHE A 144 -12.25 -1.96 -16.46
CA PHE A 144 -12.48 -2.41 -15.08
C PHE A 144 -13.94 -2.84 -14.88
N GLU A 145 -14.90 -2.07 -15.36
CA GLU A 145 -16.31 -2.47 -15.33
C GLU A 145 -16.57 -3.79 -16.08
N ASN A 146 -15.95 -3.98 -17.25
CA ASN A 146 -16.04 -5.24 -17.99
C ASN A 146 -15.42 -6.41 -17.22
N HIS A 147 -14.32 -6.18 -16.47
CA HIS A 147 -13.74 -7.19 -15.57
C HIS A 147 -14.71 -7.57 -14.46
N LEU A 148 -15.33 -6.58 -13.79
CA LEU A 148 -16.31 -6.85 -12.72
C LEU A 148 -17.53 -7.59 -13.27
N LYS A 149 -18.03 -7.18 -14.44
CA LYS A 149 -19.13 -7.86 -15.11
C LYS A 149 -18.78 -9.32 -15.43
N TYR A 150 -17.57 -9.56 -15.97
CA TYR A 150 -17.10 -10.91 -16.24
C TYR A 150 -17.07 -11.78 -14.97
N LEU A 151 -16.57 -11.24 -13.85
CA LEU A 151 -16.57 -11.99 -12.58
C LEU A 151 -17.97 -12.41 -12.15
N VAL A 152 -18.96 -11.51 -12.28
CA VAL A 152 -20.38 -11.82 -11.99
C VAL A 152 -20.92 -12.89 -12.94
N ASP A 153 -20.77 -12.68 -14.24
CA ASP A 153 -21.33 -13.57 -15.28
C ASP A 153 -20.71 -14.98 -15.22
N ALA A 154 -19.44 -15.07 -14.83
CA ALA A 154 -18.71 -16.35 -14.66
C ALA A 154 -18.91 -16.99 -13.29
N GLY A 155 -19.67 -16.37 -12.38
CA GLY A 155 -20.01 -16.94 -11.06
C GLY A 155 -18.89 -16.83 -10.03
N TYR A 156 -17.95 -15.87 -10.18
CA TYR A 156 -16.95 -15.56 -9.15
C TYR A 156 -17.57 -14.80 -7.99
N HIS A 157 -17.12 -15.11 -6.79
CA HIS A 157 -17.52 -14.45 -5.55
C HIS A 157 -16.35 -13.69 -4.96
N VAL A 158 -16.50 -12.37 -4.85
CA VAL A 158 -15.46 -11.53 -4.25
C VAL A 158 -15.46 -11.71 -2.74
N ILE A 159 -14.32 -12.10 -2.19
CA ILE A 159 -14.08 -12.31 -0.76
C ILE A 159 -12.95 -11.38 -0.26
N THR A 160 -12.76 -11.34 1.06
CA THR A 160 -11.70 -10.56 1.68
C THR A 160 -10.44 -11.39 1.94
N LEU A 161 -9.29 -10.72 2.14
CA LEU A 161 -8.05 -11.37 2.61
C LEU A 161 -8.24 -12.01 3.98
N ASP A 162 -9.09 -11.42 4.83
CA ASP A 162 -9.43 -11.99 6.13
C ASP A 162 -10.20 -13.32 5.96
N ASP A 163 -11.13 -13.42 5.00
CA ASP A 163 -11.83 -14.68 4.71
C ASP A 163 -10.86 -15.78 4.27
N LEU A 164 -9.90 -15.44 3.40
CA LEU A 164 -8.84 -16.38 3.00
C LEU A 164 -8.03 -16.83 4.21
N LEU A 165 -7.59 -15.92 5.08
CA LEU A 165 -6.83 -16.28 6.27
C LEU A 165 -7.63 -17.18 7.22
N TYR A 166 -8.91 -16.86 7.48
CA TYR A 166 -9.76 -17.72 8.32
C TYR A 166 -10.03 -19.08 7.69
N ALA A 167 -10.14 -19.16 6.37
CA ALA A 167 -10.27 -20.42 5.67
C ALA A 167 -9.00 -21.27 5.79
N LEU A 168 -7.81 -20.67 5.63
CA LEU A 168 -6.53 -21.36 5.81
C LEU A 168 -6.30 -21.79 7.27
N ALA A 169 -6.55 -20.87 8.23
CA ALA A 169 -6.21 -21.09 9.63
C ALA A 169 -7.21 -21.99 10.38
N GLN A 170 -8.50 -21.96 10.02
CA GLN A 170 -9.59 -22.58 10.79
C GLN A 170 -10.59 -23.37 9.94
N GLY A 171 -10.36 -23.48 8.62
CA GLY A 171 -11.25 -24.21 7.73
C GLY A 171 -12.61 -23.55 7.50
N ARG A 172 -12.71 -22.19 7.63
CA ARG A 172 -13.93 -21.48 7.26
C ARG A 172 -14.26 -21.76 5.80
N GLU A 173 -15.50 -22.16 5.53
CA GLU A 173 -15.93 -22.39 4.15
C GLU A 173 -15.92 -21.08 3.34
N LEU A 174 -15.36 -21.16 2.13
CA LEU A 174 -15.41 -20.10 1.14
C LEU A 174 -16.53 -20.39 0.13
N PRO A 175 -17.11 -19.35 -0.49
CA PRO A 175 -18.02 -19.55 -1.60
C PRO A 175 -17.32 -20.25 -2.78
N THR A 176 -18.09 -20.74 -3.73
CA THR A 176 -17.56 -21.28 -4.98
C THR A 176 -16.85 -20.17 -5.77
N GLN A 177 -15.76 -20.52 -6.48
CA GLN A 177 -14.99 -19.57 -7.31
C GLN A 177 -14.64 -18.26 -6.56
N PRO A 178 -13.95 -18.34 -5.41
CA PRO A 178 -13.58 -17.16 -4.66
C PRO A 178 -12.50 -16.36 -5.40
N VAL A 179 -12.58 -15.03 -5.35
CA VAL A 179 -11.59 -14.09 -5.90
C VAL A 179 -11.42 -12.90 -4.97
N ILE A 180 -10.22 -12.33 -4.91
CA ILE A 180 -9.91 -11.14 -4.10
C ILE A 180 -9.46 -10.02 -5.03
N LEU A 181 -9.98 -8.80 -4.82
CA LEU A 181 -9.61 -7.60 -5.57
C LEU A 181 -8.67 -6.75 -4.73
N THR A 182 -7.45 -6.49 -5.23
CA THR A 182 -6.47 -5.62 -4.56
C THR A 182 -6.05 -4.46 -5.45
N PHE A 183 -5.81 -3.30 -4.84
CA PHE A 183 -5.42 -2.06 -5.50
C PHE A 183 -4.21 -1.47 -4.77
N ASP A 184 -3.08 -1.36 -5.45
CA ASP A 184 -1.86 -0.85 -4.85
C ASP A 184 -1.72 0.67 -5.04
N ASP A 185 -0.81 1.29 -4.28
CA ASP A 185 -0.35 2.67 -4.29
C ASP A 185 -1.33 3.71 -3.72
N GLY A 186 -2.64 3.47 -3.71
CA GLY A 186 -3.62 4.43 -3.17
C GLY A 186 -3.88 5.64 -4.08
N TYR A 187 -3.89 5.45 -5.40
CA TYR A 187 -4.18 6.51 -6.36
C TYR A 187 -5.60 7.09 -6.22
N GLU A 188 -5.76 8.36 -6.54
CA GLU A 188 -7.07 9.06 -6.46
C GLU A 188 -8.13 8.43 -7.37
N ASP A 189 -7.73 7.85 -8.50
CA ASP A 189 -8.63 7.17 -9.42
C ASP A 189 -9.25 5.88 -8.83
N ASN A 190 -8.68 5.35 -7.77
CA ASN A 190 -9.30 4.26 -7.02
C ASN A 190 -10.57 4.75 -6.28
N PHE A 191 -10.58 5.98 -5.77
CA PHE A 191 -11.79 6.60 -5.21
C PHE A 191 -12.75 7.05 -6.30
N THR A 192 -12.28 7.79 -7.31
CA THR A 192 -13.15 8.44 -8.28
C THR A 192 -13.75 7.48 -9.31
N ASN A 193 -13.08 6.38 -9.61
CA ASN A 193 -13.46 5.44 -10.67
C ASN A 193 -13.70 4.00 -10.16
N ALA A 194 -12.78 3.41 -9.40
CA ALA A 194 -12.96 2.02 -8.95
C ALA A 194 -14.07 1.89 -7.90
N PHE A 195 -14.09 2.74 -6.90
CA PHE A 195 -15.03 2.66 -5.79
C PHE A 195 -16.53 2.73 -6.22
N PRO A 196 -16.96 3.66 -7.08
CA PRO A 196 -18.33 3.67 -7.57
C PRO A 196 -18.72 2.38 -8.30
N LEU A 197 -17.82 1.81 -9.09
CA LEU A 197 -18.05 0.55 -9.79
C LEU A 197 -18.15 -0.63 -8.80
N LEU A 198 -17.24 -0.73 -7.83
CA LEU A 198 -17.29 -1.75 -6.78
C LEU A 198 -18.63 -1.70 -6.02
N ARG A 199 -19.13 -0.50 -5.69
CA ARG A 199 -20.46 -0.33 -5.08
C ARG A 199 -21.59 -0.80 -5.98
N THR A 200 -21.53 -0.49 -7.26
CA THR A 200 -22.54 -0.90 -8.25
C THR A 200 -22.68 -2.41 -8.32
N TYR A 201 -21.55 -3.13 -8.27
CA TYR A 201 -21.51 -4.59 -8.31
C TYR A 201 -21.55 -5.24 -6.93
N ASN A 202 -21.69 -4.45 -5.84
CA ASN A 202 -21.67 -4.92 -4.45
C ASN A 202 -20.42 -5.76 -4.13
N MET A 203 -19.26 -5.28 -4.57
CA MET A 203 -17.98 -5.93 -4.38
C MET A 203 -17.09 -5.17 -3.41
N VAL A 204 -16.24 -5.90 -2.66
CA VAL A 204 -15.24 -5.33 -1.77
C VAL A 204 -13.86 -5.34 -2.43
N GLY A 205 -13.13 -4.22 -2.31
CA GLY A 205 -11.73 -4.11 -2.69
C GLY A 205 -10.83 -3.95 -1.47
N HIS A 206 -9.58 -4.41 -1.58
CA HIS A 206 -8.52 -4.13 -0.63
C HIS A 206 -7.57 -3.09 -1.24
N PHE A 207 -7.46 -1.93 -0.60
CA PHE A 207 -6.65 -0.80 -1.06
C PHE A 207 -5.41 -0.66 -0.20
N PHE A 208 -4.23 -0.80 -0.81
CA PHE A 208 -2.95 -0.65 -0.13
C PHE A 208 -2.40 0.75 -0.37
N VAL A 209 -2.33 1.55 0.69
CA VAL A 209 -1.99 2.97 0.58
C VAL A 209 -0.61 3.30 1.12
N ILE A 210 0.06 4.23 0.46
CA ILE A 210 1.34 4.81 0.86
C ILE A 210 1.03 5.97 1.81
N SER A 211 1.18 5.75 3.12
CA SER A 211 0.65 6.68 4.12
C SER A 211 1.25 8.09 4.06
N ASP A 212 2.53 8.23 3.76
CA ASP A 212 3.15 9.56 3.65
C ASP A 212 2.68 10.35 2.42
N PHE A 213 2.26 9.66 1.36
CA PHE A 213 1.70 10.35 0.19
C PHE A 213 0.31 10.93 0.49
N VAL A 214 -0.48 10.20 1.28
CA VAL A 214 -1.78 10.68 1.78
C VAL A 214 -1.59 11.80 2.79
N ASN A 215 -0.66 11.66 3.77
CA ASN A 215 -0.35 12.69 4.77
C ASN A 215 0.12 14.02 4.15
N GLN A 216 0.82 13.94 3.01
CA GLN A 216 1.33 15.09 2.28
C GLN A 216 0.32 15.67 1.29
N GLU A 217 -0.89 15.11 1.23
CA GLU A 217 -1.93 15.47 0.25
C GLU A 217 -1.35 15.49 -1.18
N ARG A 218 -0.54 14.48 -1.50
CA ARG A 218 0.18 14.42 -2.77
C ARG A 218 -0.80 14.32 -3.93
N PRO A 219 -0.69 15.20 -4.96
CA PRO A 219 -1.59 15.18 -6.11
C PRO A 219 -1.64 13.81 -6.81
N GLY A 220 -2.84 13.34 -7.14
CA GLY A 220 -3.07 12.04 -7.78
C GLY A 220 -3.16 10.85 -6.83
N TYR A 221 -3.08 11.10 -5.52
CA TYR A 221 -3.33 10.10 -4.47
C TYR A 221 -4.60 10.44 -3.70
N MET A 222 -5.24 9.43 -3.11
CA MET A 222 -6.41 9.61 -2.26
C MET A 222 -6.08 10.49 -1.04
N THR A 223 -7.06 11.26 -0.58
CA THR A 223 -7.04 11.94 0.70
C THR A 223 -7.56 11.03 1.82
N TRP A 224 -7.25 11.36 3.08
CA TRP A 224 -7.81 10.62 4.23
C TRP A 224 -9.33 10.63 4.23
N SER A 225 -9.98 11.74 3.89
CA SER A 225 -11.45 11.80 3.82
C SER A 225 -12.04 10.84 2.79
N GLN A 226 -11.39 10.65 1.64
CA GLN A 226 -11.80 9.68 0.63
C GLN A 226 -11.62 8.24 1.14
N ILE A 227 -10.51 7.95 1.82
CA ILE A 227 -10.21 6.66 2.43
C ILE A 227 -11.24 6.33 3.52
N GLU A 228 -11.56 7.28 4.39
CA GLU A 228 -12.57 7.14 5.44
C GLU A 228 -13.96 6.88 4.85
N GLU A 229 -14.36 7.58 3.79
CA GLU A 229 -15.63 7.34 3.08
C GLU A 229 -15.70 5.93 2.50
N MET A 230 -14.64 5.48 1.83
CA MET A 230 -14.56 4.13 1.27
C MET A 230 -14.62 3.05 2.37
N ALA A 231 -13.90 3.26 3.47
CA ALA A 231 -13.89 2.33 4.61
C ALA A 231 -15.28 2.24 5.27
N ALA A 232 -15.95 3.39 5.46
CA ALA A 232 -17.32 3.44 5.97
C ALA A 232 -18.32 2.70 5.06
N ALA A 233 -18.05 2.66 3.75
CA ALA A 233 -18.81 1.90 2.77
C ALA A 233 -18.40 0.42 2.66
N GLY A 234 -17.51 -0.07 3.54
CA GLY A 234 -17.14 -1.49 3.63
C GLY A 234 -15.90 -1.89 2.83
N GLN A 235 -15.22 -0.95 2.15
CA GLN A 235 -13.94 -1.25 1.51
C GLN A 235 -12.85 -1.50 2.56
N ARG A 236 -11.83 -2.28 2.21
CA ARG A 236 -10.75 -2.68 3.12
C ARG A 236 -9.46 -1.93 2.79
N PHE A 237 -8.71 -1.57 3.83
CA PHE A 237 -7.45 -0.86 3.68
C PHE A 237 -6.30 -1.63 4.30
N GLY A 238 -5.15 -1.62 3.60
CA GLY A 238 -3.89 -2.19 4.03
C GLY A 238 -2.75 -1.19 3.84
N SER A 239 -1.60 -1.50 4.40
CA SER A 239 -0.39 -0.68 4.24
C SER A 239 0.32 -1.01 2.93
N HIS A 240 0.81 0.03 2.24
CA HIS A 240 1.81 -0.10 1.17
C HIS A 240 3.13 0.52 1.60
N SER A 241 3.52 0.28 2.86
CA SER A 241 4.59 0.95 3.58
C SER A 241 4.29 2.44 3.82
N ARG A 242 5.27 3.16 4.36
CA ARG A 242 5.16 4.58 4.67
C ARG A 242 5.39 5.46 3.44
N ASP A 243 6.50 5.22 2.69
CA ASP A 243 6.95 6.06 1.57
C ASP A 243 7.36 5.27 0.31
N HIS A 244 6.92 4.02 0.20
CA HIS A 244 7.13 3.13 -0.96
C HIS A 244 8.59 2.82 -1.29
N PRO A 245 9.45 2.44 -0.33
CA PRO A 245 10.83 2.09 -0.61
C PRO A 245 11.00 0.64 -1.03
N ASN A 246 12.17 0.31 -1.57
CA ASN A 246 12.62 -1.08 -1.56
C ASN A 246 12.91 -1.50 -0.11
N LEU A 247 12.15 -2.49 0.40
CA LEU A 247 12.28 -2.99 1.78
C LEU A 247 13.33 -4.08 1.93
N ASN A 248 13.84 -4.66 0.83
CA ASN A 248 14.84 -5.71 0.88
C ASN A 248 16.20 -5.16 1.34
N GLY A 249 16.85 -5.87 2.27
CA GLY A 249 18.19 -5.54 2.76
C GLY A 249 18.27 -4.26 3.61
N LYS A 250 17.16 -3.75 4.10
CA LYS A 250 17.13 -2.58 5.00
C LYS A 250 17.41 -2.98 6.45
N SER A 251 17.87 -1.99 7.25
CA SER A 251 18.06 -2.17 8.69
C SER A 251 16.73 -2.35 9.41
N ASP A 252 16.77 -2.97 10.58
CA ASP A 252 15.57 -3.18 11.41
C ASP A 252 14.87 -1.89 11.78
N ASP A 253 15.62 -0.89 12.24
CA ASP A 253 15.06 0.41 12.62
C ASP A 253 14.29 1.05 11.45
N TYR A 254 14.85 0.94 10.23
CA TYR A 254 14.18 1.44 9.04
C TYR A 254 12.92 0.62 8.71
N LEU A 255 12.99 -0.70 8.80
CA LEU A 255 11.84 -1.57 8.55
C LEU A 255 10.72 -1.36 9.59
N VAL A 256 11.09 -1.18 10.87
CA VAL A 256 10.13 -0.85 11.94
C VAL A 256 9.47 0.50 11.68
N TRP A 257 10.25 1.50 11.28
CA TRP A 257 9.73 2.83 10.94
C TRP A 257 8.74 2.77 9.76
N GLN A 258 9.02 1.94 8.75
CA GLN A 258 8.12 1.72 7.62
C GLN A 258 6.84 0.98 8.05
N ALA A 259 6.98 -0.08 8.81
CA ALA A 259 5.86 -0.92 9.22
C ALA A 259 4.91 -0.18 10.18
N LEU A 260 5.46 0.47 11.22
CA LEU A 260 4.65 1.19 12.20
C LEU A 260 4.06 2.47 11.61
N GLY A 261 4.84 3.25 10.83
CA GLY A 261 4.36 4.49 10.25
C GLY A 261 3.15 4.29 9.33
N GLY A 262 3.17 3.26 8.47
CA GLY A 262 2.01 2.91 7.65
C GLY A 262 0.84 2.38 8.47
N LYS A 263 1.12 1.61 9.53
CA LYS A 263 0.10 1.02 10.40
C LYS A 263 -0.62 2.05 11.27
N GLU A 264 0.15 2.93 11.91
CA GLU A 264 -0.37 3.96 12.82
C GLU A 264 -1.19 5.02 12.08
N ALA A 265 -0.73 5.47 10.91
CA ALA A 265 -1.47 6.43 10.10
C ALA A 265 -2.85 5.89 9.68
N LEU A 266 -2.93 4.62 9.24
CA LEU A 266 -4.21 3.99 8.93
C LEU A 266 -5.09 3.81 10.17
N ALA A 267 -4.50 3.43 11.31
CA ALA A 267 -5.24 3.24 12.55
C ALA A 267 -5.81 4.55 13.10
N GLU A 268 -5.09 5.65 12.97
CA GLU A 268 -5.54 6.99 13.39
C GLU A 268 -6.82 7.40 12.65
N HIS A 269 -6.89 7.17 11.34
CA HIS A 269 -8.03 7.57 10.51
C HIS A 269 -9.16 6.55 10.48
N LEU A 270 -8.85 5.25 10.53
CA LEU A 270 -9.84 4.19 10.39
C LEU A 270 -10.30 3.58 11.72
N GLY A 271 -9.71 3.99 12.85
CA GLY A 271 -10.03 3.47 14.18
C GLY A 271 -9.63 2.01 14.41
N GLN A 272 -8.94 1.40 13.45
CA GLN A 272 -8.45 0.02 13.54
C GLN A 272 -7.11 -0.13 12.79
N HIS A 273 -6.26 -1.01 13.30
CA HIS A 273 -4.99 -1.31 12.63
C HIS A 273 -5.18 -2.11 11.35
N PRO A 274 -4.46 -1.80 10.26
CA PRO A 274 -4.44 -2.64 9.08
C PRO A 274 -3.79 -4.00 9.41
N HIS A 275 -4.33 -5.07 8.83
CA HIS A 275 -3.82 -6.42 9.02
C HIS A 275 -2.82 -6.83 7.93
N TRP A 276 -2.86 -6.17 6.78
CA TRP A 276 -2.18 -6.61 5.56
C TRP A 276 -1.19 -5.58 5.05
N ILE A 277 -0.06 -6.07 4.54
CA ILE A 277 0.93 -5.28 3.80
C ILE A 277 0.96 -5.76 2.35
N SER A 278 0.97 -4.86 1.37
CA SER A 278 1.49 -5.14 0.03
C SER A 278 2.92 -4.61 -0.02
N TYR A 279 3.90 -5.46 -0.34
CA TYR A 279 5.30 -5.02 -0.38
C TYR A 279 5.56 -4.14 -1.60
N PRO A 280 6.08 -2.89 -1.44
CA PRO A 280 6.40 -2.00 -2.56
C PRO A 280 7.22 -2.68 -3.65
N ALA A 281 6.69 -2.68 -4.88
CA ALA A 281 7.29 -3.34 -6.05
C ALA A 281 7.67 -4.83 -5.83
N GLY A 282 7.09 -5.50 -4.82
CA GLY A 282 7.44 -6.86 -4.43
C GLY A 282 8.86 -6.99 -3.87
N GLN A 283 9.44 -5.91 -3.33
CA GLN A 283 10.81 -5.89 -2.82
C GLN A 283 10.83 -6.08 -1.30
N TYR A 284 11.07 -7.30 -0.85
CA TYR A 284 11.13 -7.72 0.56
C TYR A 284 12.18 -8.82 0.75
N GLY A 285 12.40 -9.23 1.98
CA GLY A 285 13.24 -10.38 2.35
C GLY A 285 12.83 -10.91 3.72
N ASP A 286 13.45 -12.00 4.20
CA ASP A 286 13.12 -12.65 5.47
C ASP A 286 13.08 -11.67 6.64
N ARG A 287 14.00 -10.71 6.64
CA ARG A 287 14.07 -9.69 7.70
C ARG A 287 12.87 -8.75 7.65
N THR A 288 12.42 -8.37 6.45
CA THR A 288 11.19 -7.59 6.26
C THR A 288 9.99 -8.34 6.82
N ILE A 289 9.83 -9.61 6.46
CA ILE A 289 8.76 -10.47 6.96
C ILE A 289 8.78 -10.54 8.49
N ALA A 290 9.95 -10.77 9.09
CA ALA A 290 10.09 -10.87 10.55
C ALA A 290 9.66 -9.59 11.27
N VAL A 291 10.04 -8.41 10.74
CA VAL A 291 9.65 -7.11 11.30
C VAL A 291 8.14 -6.87 11.17
N TYR A 292 7.55 -7.12 10.00
CA TYR A 292 6.12 -6.92 9.80
C TYR A 292 5.28 -7.89 10.65
N LYS A 293 5.72 -9.14 10.82
CA LYS A 293 5.13 -10.09 11.80
C LYS A 293 5.17 -9.52 13.22
N SER A 294 6.33 -9.00 13.66
CA SER A 294 6.49 -8.42 15.00
C SER A 294 5.68 -7.14 15.20
N ALA A 295 5.43 -6.38 14.13
CA ALA A 295 4.55 -5.22 14.12
C ALA A 295 3.06 -5.58 14.14
N GLY A 296 2.71 -6.87 14.16
CA GLY A 296 1.34 -7.38 14.29
C GLY A 296 0.53 -7.29 12.99
N TYR A 297 1.19 -7.38 11.82
CA TYR A 297 0.49 -7.69 10.57
C TYR A 297 0.12 -9.18 10.53
N TRP A 298 -0.93 -9.52 9.81
CA TRP A 298 -1.40 -10.90 9.67
C TRP A 298 -0.86 -11.59 8.44
N GLY A 299 -0.49 -10.83 7.41
CA GLY A 299 0.08 -11.35 6.19
C GLY A 299 0.59 -10.28 5.24
N GLY A 300 1.21 -10.71 4.13
CA GLY A 300 1.82 -9.86 3.14
C GLY A 300 1.61 -10.36 1.71
N LEU A 301 1.46 -9.41 0.78
CA LEU A 301 1.22 -9.66 -0.62
C LEU A 301 2.44 -9.28 -1.45
N THR A 302 2.76 -10.13 -2.41
CA THR A 302 3.90 -9.96 -3.32
C THR A 302 3.45 -9.58 -4.72
N THR A 303 4.40 -9.40 -5.63
CA THR A 303 4.17 -9.27 -7.07
C THR A 303 4.41 -10.58 -7.83
N GLN A 304 4.69 -11.67 -7.11
CA GLN A 304 4.84 -12.99 -7.72
C GLN A 304 3.49 -13.47 -8.25
N GLN A 305 3.54 -14.11 -9.43
CA GLN A 305 2.33 -14.66 -10.05
C GLN A 305 1.94 -15.97 -9.37
N GLY A 306 0.65 -16.11 -9.10
CA GLY A 306 0.12 -17.32 -8.51
C GLY A 306 -1.30 -17.17 -7.99
N THR A 307 -1.94 -18.30 -7.70
CA THR A 307 -3.33 -18.37 -7.23
C THR A 307 -3.52 -19.33 -6.06
N THR A 308 -2.45 -20.01 -5.64
CA THR A 308 -2.50 -21.05 -4.61
C THR A 308 -1.80 -20.56 -3.35
N HIS A 309 -2.44 -20.73 -2.21
CA HIS A 309 -1.98 -20.19 -0.92
C HIS A 309 -2.07 -21.23 0.17
N THR A 310 -1.14 -21.13 1.12
CA THR A 310 -1.09 -21.89 2.36
C THR A 310 -0.94 -20.93 3.55
N LEU A 311 -1.02 -21.44 4.77
CA LEU A 311 -0.75 -20.64 5.95
C LEU A 311 0.75 -20.35 6.12
N ASP A 312 1.61 -21.20 5.58
CA ASP A 312 3.07 -21.04 5.66
C ASP A 312 3.55 -19.85 4.84
N ASP A 313 2.92 -19.57 3.70
CA ASP A 313 3.23 -18.47 2.79
C ASP A 313 2.34 -17.22 3.00
N ILE A 314 1.64 -17.12 4.14
CA ILE A 314 0.70 -16.01 4.40
C ILE A 314 1.35 -14.61 4.31
N PHE A 315 2.65 -14.49 4.48
CA PHE A 315 3.42 -13.26 4.29
C PHE A 315 4.05 -13.14 2.89
N GLU A 316 3.72 -14.05 1.98
CA GLU A 316 4.24 -14.11 0.61
C GLU A 316 3.13 -14.45 -0.39
N LEU A 317 1.91 -13.98 -0.11
CA LEU A 317 0.75 -14.24 -0.96
C LEU A 317 1.03 -13.79 -2.40
N GLN A 318 0.87 -14.72 -3.32
CA GLN A 318 1.02 -14.50 -4.75
C GLN A 318 -0.22 -13.82 -5.30
N ARG A 319 -0.07 -13.10 -6.42
CA ARG A 319 -1.17 -12.37 -7.04
C ARG A 319 -1.20 -12.55 -8.54
N VAL A 320 -2.34 -12.30 -9.14
CA VAL A 320 -2.53 -12.21 -10.59
C VAL A 320 -2.48 -10.73 -11.00
N ARG A 321 -1.41 -10.32 -11.69
CA ARG A 321 -1.28 -8.94 -12.18
C ARG A 321 -2.26 -8.68 -13.31
N VAL A 322 -3.11 -7.69 -13.13
CA VAL A 322 -3.98 -7.18 -14.19
C VAL A 322 -3.30 -6.00 -14.88
N ARG A 323 -3.23 -6.05 -16.22
CA ARG A 323 -2.53 -5.07 -17.06
C ARG A 323 -3.52 -4.23 -17.85
N GLY A 324 -3.10 -3.05 -18.28
CA GLY A 324 -3.89 -2.18 -19.14
C GLY A 324 -4.27 -2.77 -20.49
N SER A 325 -3.56 -3.81 -20.93
CA SER A 325 -3.89 -4.54 -22.16
C SER A 325 -4.89 -5.68 -21.98
N HIS A 326 -5.24 -6.05 -20.74
CA HIS A 326 -6.10 -7.21 -20.50
C HIS A 326 -7.57 -6.86 -20.72
N THR A 327 -8.21 -7.61 -21.60
CA THR A 327 -9.67 -7.63 -21.76
C THR A 327 -10.35 -8.49 -20.68
N ALA A 328 -11.67 -8.55 -20.68
CA ALA A 328 -12.41 -9.46 -19.80
C ALA A 328 -12.11 -10.93 -20.09
N GLU A 329 -11.92 -11.29 -21.37
CA GLU A 329 -11.55 -12.64 -21.81
C GLU A 329 -10.10 -12.98 -21.38
N ASP A 330 -9.19 -12.00 -21.42
CA ASP A 330 -7.82 -12.18 -20.90
C ASP A 330 -7.86 -12.42 -19.39
N LEU A 331 -8.68 -11.67 -18.66
CA LEU A 331 -8.87 -11.90 -17.23
C LEU A 331 -9.37 -13.33 -16.96
N GLY A 332 -10.35 -13.80 -17.73
CA GLY A 332 -10.86 -15.16 -17.62
C GLY A 332 -9.75 -16.21 -17.78
N ARG A 333 -8.92 -16.05 -18.81
CA ARG A 333 -7.76 -16.94 -19.02
C ARG A 333 -6.77 -16.90 -17.86
N LEU A 334 -6.47 -15.72 -17.31
CA LEU A 334 -5.56 -15.56 -16.18
C LEU A 334 -6.10 -16.25 -14.92
N LEU A 335 -7.42 -16.20 -14.70
CA LEU A 335 -8.07 -16.84 -13.55
C LEU A 335 -8.05 -18.36 -13.63
N GLU A 336 -7.95 -18.94 -14.83
CA GLU A 336 -7.92 -20.39 -15.07
C GLU A 336 -6.51 -20.99 -15.05
N LEU A 337 -5.46 -20.15 -15.17
CA LEU A 337 -4.08 -20.65 -15.19
C LEU A 337 -3.70 -21.32 -13.86
N ASP A 338 -3.05 -22.46 -13.98
CA ASP A 338 -2.31 -23.11 -12.89
C ASP A 338 -0.89 -22.50 -12.87
N TRP A 339 -0.64 -21.63 -11.92
CA TRP A 339 0.62 -20.91 -11.72
C TRP A 339 1.62 -21.74 -10.91
#